data_7ad57ef5b377ad706ced84c9ddc94227
#
_entry.id   7ad57ef5b377ad706ced84c9ddc94227
#
_cell.length_a   1.000
_cell.length_b   1.000
_cell.length_c   1.000
_cell.angle_alpha   90.00
_cell.angle_beta   90.00
_cell.angle_gamma   90.00
#
_symmetry.space_group_name_H-M   'P 1'
#
loop_
_entity.id
_entity.type
_entity.pdbx_description
1 polymer ?
#
loop_
_entity_poly.entity_id
_entity_poly.type
_entity_poly.pdbx_seq_one_letter_code
_entity_poly.pdbx_strand_id
1 'polypeptide(L)'
;MSSRITVQLPAEGLLFRRLSGSEALSQSFVLQAELLSTDARIDRQSLLGKPVTFTLPTDGLMSAVNPRYINGKITRIGVRSEELGGVRYAVYGLTVESDLWPMKRDRNLRIFQSQTVPQIVQTLLKEYGVNVETRLAGSYRVWEY
;
A
#
# COMPACT_ATOMS: atom_id res chain seq x y z
N MET A 1 12.78 -11.72 -22.04
CA MET A 1 11.62 -12.11 -21.18
C MET A 1 10.91 -10.86 -20.76
N SER A 2 9.64 -10.72 -21.09
CA SER A 2 8.84 -9.56 -20.64
C SER A 2 8.70 -9.66 -19.13
N SER A 3 9.28 -8.69 -18.41
CA SER A 3 9.16 -8.58 -16.97
C SER A 3 7.73 -8.17 -16.62
N ARG A 4 7.00 -9.00 -15.89
CA ARG A 4 5.60 -8.73 -15.52
C ARG A 4 5.54 -8.10 -14.13
N ILE A 5 4.54 -7.22 -13.94
CA ILE A 5 4.19 -6.77 -12.59
C ILE A 5 3.75 -7.99 -11.78
N THR A 6 4.30 -8.11 -10.60
CA THR A 6 3.91 -9.15 -9.63
C THR A 6 3.29 -8.52 -8.41
N VAL A 7 2.45 -9.29 -7.73
CA VAL A 7 1.79 -8.90 -6.48
C VAL A 7 2.08 -9.92 -5.40
N GLN A 8 2.40 -9.42 -4.22
CA GLN A 8 2.58 -10.24 -3.03
C GLN A 8 1.58 -9.78 -1.97
N LEU A 9 0.76 -10.70 -1.50
CA LEU A 9 -0.23 -10.49 -0.44
C LEU A 9 -0.43 -11.82 0.30
N PRO A 10 -1.03 -11.80 1.52
CA PRO A 10 -1.21 -13.01 2.34
C PRO A 10 -2.39 -13.88 1.87
N ALA A 11 -2.45 -14.17 0.57
CA ALA A 11 -3.38 -15.13 -0.04
C ALA A 11 -2.75 -15.73 -1.29
N GLU A 12 -3.04 -16.99 -1.54
CA GLU A 12 -2.57 -17.72 -2.71
C GLU A 12 -3.63 -17.75 -3.82
N GLY A 13 -3.22 -18.11 -5.03
CA GLY A 13 -4.13 -18.30 -6.15
C GLY A 13 -4.69 -17.01 -6.76
N LEU A 14 -4.09 -15.86 -6.46
CA LEU A 14 -4.44 -14.56 -7.02
C LEU A 14 -3.39 -14.11 -8.04
N LEU A 15 -3.80 -13.98 -9.29
CA LEU A 15 -2.96 -13.55 -10.39
C LEU A 15 -3.16 -12.06 -10.66
N PHE A 16 -2.07 -11.32 -10.80
CA PHE A 16 -2.12 -9.90 -11.16
C PHE A 16 -2.75 -9.69 -12.54
N ARG A 17 -3.71 -8.77 -12.61
CA ARG A 17 -4.35 -8.35 -13.85
C ARG A 17 -4.08 -6.89 -14.19
N ARG A 18 -4.36 -5.99 -13.26
CA ARG A 18 -4.31 -4.54 -13.48
C ARG A 18 -3.95 -3.79 -12.22
N LEU A 19 -3.22 -2.69 -12.38
CA LEU A 19 -2.97 -1.68 -11.35
C LEU A 19 -3.20 -0.31 -11.98
N SER A 20 -3.91 0.56 -11.27
CA SER A 20 -4.14 1.95 -11.67
C SER A 20 -4.17 2.84 -10.43
N GLY A 21 -3.76 4.09 -10.62
CA GLY A 21 -3.73 5.09 -9.57
C GLY A 21 -2.67 6.14 -9.85
N SER A 22 -2.46 7.03 -8.89
CA SER A 22 -1.48 8.12 -8.98
C SER A 22 -0.77 8.30 -7.65
N GLU A 23 0.46 8.73 -7.73
CA GLU A 23 1.28 9.18 -6.60
C GLU A 23 1.69 10.63 -6.83
N ALA A 24 1.69 11.41 -5.77
CA ALA A 24 2.16 12.79 -5.78
C ALA A 24 2.89 13.12 -4.48
N LEU A 25 3.79 14.11 -4.55
CA LEU A 25 4.46 14.61 -3.35
C LEU A 25 3.43 15.20 -2.37
N SER A 26 3.63 14.97 -1.09
CA SER A 26 2.78 15.45 0.01
C SER A 26 1.33 14.92 -0.04
N GLN A 27 1.09 13.86 -0.81
CA GLN A 27 -0.21 13.20 -0.87
C GLN A 27 -0.06 11.69 -0.63
N SER A 28 -1.00 11.16 0.09
CA SER A 28 -1.13 9.72 0.27
C SER A 28 -1.77 9.13 -0.99
N PHE A 29 -1.18 8.10 -1.56
CA PHE A 29 -1.71 7.45 -2.75
C PHE A 29 -2.96 6.62 -2.44
N VAL A 30 -3.77 6.44 -3.47
CA VAL A 30 -4.86 5.46 -3.54
C VAL A 30 -4.73 4.71 -4.85
N LEU A 31 -4.53 3.41 -4.79
CA LEU A 31 -4.39 2.55 -5.95
C LEU A 31 -5.58 1.59 -6.05
N GLN A 32 -5.97 1.29 -7.29
CA GLN A 32 -6.93 0.26 -7.62
C GLN A 32 -6.20 -0.90 -8.29
N ALA A 33 -6.35 -2.10 -7.73
CA ALA A 33 -5.78 -3.30 -8.32
C ALA A 33 -6.87 -4.32 -8.65
N GLU A 34 -6.67 -5.07 -9.72
CA GLU A 34 -7.50 -6.22 -10.07
C GLU A 34 -6.65 -7.47 -10.10
N LEU A 35 -7.13 -8.50 -9.41
CA LEU A 35 -6.53 -9.82 -9.36
C LEU A 35 -7.53 -10.85 -9.85
N LEU A 36 -7.04 -11.87 -10.54
CA LEU A 36 -7.85 -12.97 -11.05
C LEU A 36 -7.63 -14.23 -10.21
N SER A 37 -8.68 -14.96 -9.95
CA SER A 37 -8.62 -16.30 -9.39
C SER A 37 -9.70 -17.20 -10.01
N THR A 38 -9.46 -18.49 -10.04
CA THR A 38 -10.50 -19.50 -10.31
C THR A 38 -11.32 -19.80 -9.07
N ASP A 39 -10.84 -19.38 -7.88
CA ASP A 39 -11.54 -19.50 -6.60
C ASP A 39 -12.27 -18.21 -6.25
N ALA A 40 -13.59 -18.25 -6.17
CA ALA A 40 -14.44 -17.14 -5.75
C ALA A 40 -14.64 -17.07 -4.23
N ARG A 41 -14.07 -18.00 -3.46
CA ARG A 41 -14.29 -18.16 -2.01
C ARG A 41 -13.15 -17.68 -1.14
N ILE A 42 -12.13 -17.03 -1.73
CA ILE A 42 -11.02 -16.47 -0.94
C ILE A 42 -11.61 -15.51 0.11
N ASP A 43 -11.21 -15.72 1.37
CA ASP A 43 -11.71 -14.93 2.49
C ASP A 43 -11.26 -13.47 2.38
N ARG A 44 -12.21 -12.62 2.01
CA ARG A 44 -11.97 -11.19 1.82
C ARG A 44 -11.75 -10.45 3.14
N GLN A 45 -12.37 -10.93 4.23
CA GLN A 45 -12.24 -10.28 5.53
C GLN A 45 -10.84 -10.43 6.08
N SER A 46 -10.23 -11.59 5.87
CA SER A 46 -8.86 -11.85 6.30
C SER A 46 -7.82 -10.98 5.57
N LEU A 47 -8.17 -10.44 4.40
CA LEU A 47 -7.29 -9.59 3.58
C LEU A 47 -7.42 -8.09 3.91
N LEU A 48 -8.51 -7.65 4.52
CA LEU A 48 -8.68 -6.25 4.90
C LEU A 48 -7.62 -5.82 5.92
N GLY A 49 -7.01 -4.66 5.68
CA GLY A 49 -5.94 -4.11 6.52
C GLY A 49 -4.59 -4.82 6.35
N LYS A 50 -4.50 -5.88 5.54
CA LYS A 50 -3.25 -6.60 5.30
C LYS A 50 -2.35 -5.87 4.31
N PRO A 51 -1.03 -6.03 4.45
CA PRO A 51 -0.09 -5.44 3.52
C PRO A 51 -0.17 -6.11 2.14
N VAL A 52 0.07 -5.32 1.12
CA VAL A 52 0.25 -5.75 -0.26
C VAL A 52 1.44 -5.05 -0.87
N THR A 53 2.25 -5.78 -1.63
CA THR A 53 3.41 -5.24 -2.35
C THR A 53 3.26 -5.52 -3.84
N PHE A 54 3.34 -4.46 -4.64
CA PHE A 54 3.46 -4.56 -6.09
C PHE A 54 4.91 -4.37 -6.49
N THR A 55 5.44 -5.29 -7.29
CA THR A 55 6.76 -5.18 -7.86
C THR A 55 6.62 -4.80 -9.33
N LEU A 56 7.07 -3.60 -9.67
CA LEU A 56 7.05 -3.08 -11.02
C LEU A 56 8.44 -3.24 -11.64
N PRO A 57 8.55 -3.96 -12.76
CA PRO A 57 9.79 -3.98 -13.51
C PRO A 57 10.05 -2.57 -14.08
N THR A 58 11.29 -2.10 -13.95
CA THR A 58 11.72 -0.86 -14.58
C THR A 58 12.37 -1.20 -15.93
N ASP A 59 11.80 -0.66 -17.03
CA ASP A 59 12.31 -0.90 -18.38
C ASP A 59 13.63 -0.16 -18.63
N GLY A 60 14.71 -0.88 -18.65
CA GLY A 60 16.04 -0.40 -18.99
C GLY A 60 17.00 -1.57 -19.12
N LEU A 61 18.18 -1.35 -19.75
CA LEU A 61 19.22 -2.37 -19.87
C LEU A 61 19.66 -2.99 -18.53
N MET A 62 19.27 -2.33 -17.41
CA MET A 62 19.53 -2.76 -16.03
C MET A 62 18.25 -3.03 -15.22
N SER A 63 17.10 -3.17 -15.84
CA SER A 63 15.79 -3.32 -15.17
C SER A 63 15.66 -4.57 -14.29
N ALA A 64 16.47 -5.58 -14.55
CA ALA A 64 16.54 -6.76 -13.69
C ALA A 64 17.20 -6.49 -12.32
N VAL A 65 17.86 -5.34 -12.15
CA VAL A 65 18.69 -5.05 -10.98
C VAL A 65 17.95 -4.21 -9.93
N ASN A 66 17.00 -3.34 -10.34
CA ASN A 66 16.31 -2.46 -9.42
C ASN A 66 14.81 -2.33 -9.75
N PRO A 67 13.97 -3.32 -9.41
CA PRO A 67 12.54 -3.20 -9.55
C PRO A 67 12.01 -2.10 -8.60
N ARG A 68 10.93 -1.41 -9.01
CA ARG A 68 10.22 -0.49 -8.15
C ARG A 68 9.19 -1.25 -7.31
N TYR A 69 9.16 -1.00 -6.03
CA TYR A 69 8.18 -1.57 -5.11
C TYR A 69 7.17 -0.51 -4.69
N ILE A 70 5.89 -0.88 -4.70
CA ILE A 70 4.82 -0.08 -4.10
C ILE A 70 4.19 -0.91 -3.01
N ASN A 71 4.27 -0.42 -1.78
CA ASN A 71 3.74 -1.08 -0.60
C ASN A 71 2.53 -0.31 -0.08
N GLY A 72 1.50 -1.01 0.33
CA GLY A 72 0.32 -0.41 0.94
C GLY A 72 -0.52 -1.41 1.70
N LYS A 73 -1.68 -0.96 2.18
CA LYS A 73 -2.68 -1.78 2.87
C LYS A 73 -3.95 -1.89 2.05
N ILE A 74 -4.55 -3.05 2.06
CA ILE A 74 -5.85 -3.30 1.43
C ILE A 74 -6.93 -2.68 2.29
N THR A 75 -7.57 -1.61 1.80
CA THR A 75 -8.61 -0.87 2.54
C THR A 75 -10.02 -1.19 2.08
N ARG A 76 -10.15 -1.74 0.88
CA ARG A 76 -11.41 -2.23 0.34
C ARG A 76 -11.15 -3.43 -0.56
N ILE A 77 -12.06 -4.39 -0.54
CA ILE A 77 -12.02 -5.55 -1.42
C ILE A 77 -13.44 -5.89 -1.88
N GLY A 78 -13.58 -6.09 -3.19
CA GLY A 78 -14.79 -6.58 -3.84
C GLY A 78 -14.49 -7.78 -4.71
N VAL A 79 -15.51 -8.54 -5.06
CA VAL A 79 -15.39 -9.65 -6.01
C VAL A 79 -16.52 -9.58 -7.02
N ARG A 80 -16.20 -9.82 -8.28
CA ARG A 80 -17.15 -10.01 -9.37
C ARG A 80 -16.76 -11.22 -10.19
N SER A 81 -17.72 -11.77 -10.93
CA SER A 81 -17.47 -12.87 -11.87
C SER A 81 -17.25 -12.31 -13.28
N GLU A 82 -16.30 -12.85 -13.99
CA GLU A 82 -16.01 -12.48 -15.39
C GLU A 82 -15.61 -13.74 -16.17
N GLU A 83 -16.06 -13.86 -17.41
CA GLU A 83 -15.67 -14.94 -18.29
C GLU A 83 -14.59 -14.47 -19.26
N LEU A 84 -13.46 -15.16 -19.28
CA LEU A 84 -12.33 -14.87 -20.16
C LEU A 84 -11.93 -16.15 -20.89
N GLY A 85 -12.03 -16.15 -22.22
CA GLY A 85 -11.65 -17.29 -23.04
C GLY A 85 -12.42 -18.59 -22.70
N GLY A 86 -13.70 -18.49 -22.35
CA GLY A 86 -14.53 -19.63 -21.96
C GLY A 86 -14.30 -20.13 -20.54
N VAL A 87 -13.45 -19.47 -19.75
CA VAL A 87 -13.20 -19.79 -18.35
C VAL A 87 -13.78 -18.71 -17.46
N ARG A 88 -14.54 -19.12 -16.44
CA ARG A 88 -15.10 -18.20 -15.46
C ARG A 88 -14.06 -17.91 -14.36
N TYR A 89 -13.76 -16.63 -14.19
CA TYR A 89 -12.87 -16.13 -13.15
C TYR A 89 -13.61 -15.30 -12.11
N ALA A 90 -13.14 -15.35 -10.90
CA ALA A 90 -13.41 -14.34 -9.89
C ALA A 90 -12.40 -13.19 -10.05
N VAL A 91 -12.88 -11.98 -10.21
CA VAL A 91 -12.06 -10.77 -10.28
C VAL A 91 -12.15 -10.08 -8.93
N TYR A 92 -11.05 -10.09 -8.19
CA TYR A 92 -10.91 -9.41 -6.91
C TYR A 92 -10.42 -7.98 -7.16
N GLY A 93 -11.29 -7.00 -6.91
CA GLY A 93 -10.95 -5.58 -6.97
C GLY A 93 -10.49 -5.10 -5.60
N LEU A 94 -9.27 -4.59 -5.51
CA LEU A 94 -8.65 -4.08 -4.30
C LEU A 94 -8.51 -2.56 -4.38
N THR A 95 -8.86 -1.86 -3.30
CA THR A 95 -8.36 -0.51 -3.05
C THR A 95 -7.19 -0.62 -2.10
N VAL A 96 -6.06 -0.06 -2.51
CA VAL A 96 -4.81 -0.08 -1.75
C VAL A 96 -4.39 1.34 -1.42
N GLU A 97 -4.16 1.60 -0.16
CA GLU A 97 -3.75 2.91 0.35
C GLU A 97 -2.43 2.80 1.13
N SER A 98 -1.76 3.93 1.32
CA SER A 98 -0.51 3.96 2.07
C SER A 98 -0.70 3.55 3.54
N ASP A 99 0.38 3.21 4.22
CA ASP A 99 0.37 2.87 5.65
C ASP A 99 -0.15 4.01 6.54
N LEU A 100 -0.25 5.22 6.01
CA LEU A 100 -0.83 6.38 6.69
C LEU A 100 -2.38 6.38 6.69
N TRP A 101 -3.01 5.44 5.99
CA TRP A 101 -4.47 5.37 5.89
C TRP A 101 -5.20 5.32 7.25
N PRO A 102 -4.77 4.55 8.27
CA PRO A 102 -5.43 4.55 9.57
C PRO A 102 -5.45 5.94 10.22
N MET A 103 -4.35 6.69 10.11
CA MET A 103 -4.23 8.04 10.66
C MET A 103 -5.22 9.04 10.05
N LYS A 104 -5.57 8.86 8.77
CA LYS A 104 -6.58 9.70 8.10
C LYS A 104 -7.98 9.52 8.66
N ARG A 105 -8.28 8.40 9.29
CA ARG A 105 -9.59 8.05 9.84
C ARG A 105 -9.70 8.34 11.32
N ASP A 106 -8.57 8.54 11.96
CA ASP A 106 -8.51 8.88 13.37
C ASP A 106 -8.68 10.40 13.56
N ARG A 107 -9.41 10.77 14.59
CA ARG A 107 -9.56 12.17 15.03
C ARG A 107 -9.16 12.23 16.49
N ASN A 108 -8.05 12.88 16.74
CA ASN A 108 -7.50 13.02 18.08
C ASN A 108 -7.08 14.47 18.32
N LEU A 109 -7.32 14.95 19.53
CA LEU A 109 -6.83 16.23 20.03
C LEU A 109 -5.70 15.94 20.99
N ARG A 110 -4.48 16.37 20.65
CA ARG A 110 -3.29 16.16 21.46
C ARG A 110 -2.47 17.43 21.58
N ILE A 111 -1.85 17.59 22.74
CA ILE A 111 -0.88 18.63 22.97
C ILE A 111 0.48 17.96 23.13
N PHE A 112 1.46 18.45 22.37
CA PHE A 112 2.86 18.02 22.48
C PHE A 112 3.65 19.15 23.10
N GLN A 113 4.38 18.85 24.16
CA GLN A 113 5.17 19.84 24.90
C GLN A 113 6.65 19.45 24.87
N SER A 114 7.50 20.47 24.80
CA SER A 114 8.96 20.32 24.84
C SER A 114 9.51 19.29 23.83
N GLN A 115 8.95 19.29 22.63
CA GLN A 115 9.33 18.37 21.55
C GLN A 115 9.61 19.10 20.24
N THR A 116 10.48 18.51 19.44
CA THR A 116 10.69 18.94 18.06
C THR A 116 9.65 18.32 17.14
N VAL A 117 9.39 18.93 15.98
CA VAL A 117 8.48 18.39 14.96
C VAL A 117 8.87 16.94 14.55
N PRO A 118 10.14 16.61 14.29
CA PRO A 118 10.52 15.23 13.99
C PRO A 118 10.15 14.23 15.10
N GLN A 119 10.33 14.61 16.37
CA GLN A 119 9.95 13.76 17.51
C GLN A 119 8.44 13.51 17.55
N ILE A 120 7.65 14.57 17.36
CA ILE A 120 6.19 14.47 17.32
C ILE A 120 5.75 13.53 16.18
N VAL A 121 6.30 13.71 14.98
CA VAL A 121 5.98 12.87 13.82
C VAL A 121 6.36 11.41 14.07
N GLN A 122 7.55 11.14 14.61
CA GLN A 122 7.98 9.78 14.94
C GLN A 122 7.07 9.13 15.98
N THR A 123 6.67 9.86 17.01
CA THR A 123 5.75 9.38 18.05
C THR A 123 4.42 8.97 17.43
N LEU A 124 3.82 9.83 16.61
CA LEU A 124 2.55 9.55 15.93
C LEU A 124 2.64 8.34 15.00
N LEU A 125 3.66 8.28 14.16
CA LEU A 125 3.82 7.18 13.20
C LEU A 125 4.06 5.84 13.90
N LYS A 126 4.80 5.83 15.01
CA LYS A 126 5.04 4.62 15.80
C LYS A 126 3.75 4.05 16.40
N GLU A 127 2.82 4.89 16.84
CA GLU A 127 1.54 4.45 17.40
C GLU A 127 0.69 3.69 16.37
N TYR A 128 0.82 4.03 15.09
CA TYR A 128 0.13 3.35 13.99
C TYR A 128 0.95 2.22 13.35
N GLY A 129 2.09 1.90 13.94
CA GLY A 129 2.96 0.83 13.44
C GLY A 129 3.57 1.13 12.08
N VAL A 130 3.72 2.41 11.73
CA VAL A 130 4.37 2.84 10.49
C VAL A 130 5.87 2.86 10.67
N ASN A 131 6.60 2.13 9.80
CA ASN A 131 8.05 2.18 9.78
C ASN A 131 8.53 3.52 9.23
N VAL A 132 9.43 4.15 9.97
CA VAL A 132 9.97 5.47 9.61
C VAL A 132 11.48 5.38 9.49
N GLU A 133 11.99 5.79 8.33
CA GLU A 133 13.39 6.08 8.13
C GLU A 133 13.58 7.60 8.16
N THR A 134 14.41 8.10 9.09
CA THR A 134 14.69 9.53 9.20
C THR A 134 16.09 9.82 8.66
N ARG A 135 16.16 10.74 7.66
CA ARG A 135 17.42 11.24 7.09
C ARG A 135 17.44 12.76 7.24
N LEU A 136 17.54 13.20 8.48
CA LEU A 136 17.49 14.62 8.85
C LEU A 136 18.89 15.11 9.20
N ALA A 137 19.38 16.13 8.50
CA ALA A 137 20.73 16.66 8.63
C ALA A 137 20.80 17.95 9.47
N GLY A 138 19.67 18.47 9.96
CA GLY A 138 19.58 19.76 10.65
C GLY A 138 19.22 19.65 12.13
N SER A 139 19.40 20.76 12.86
CA SER A 139 18.84 20.93 14.20
C SER A 139 17.41 21.49 14.08
N TYR A 140 16.50 21.03 14.95
CA TYR A 140 15.09 21.42 14.92
C TYR A 140 14.71 22.11 16.22
N ARG A 141 13.96 23.18 16.10
CA ARG A 141 13.47 23.93 17.26
C ARG A 141 12.59 23.01 18.14
N VAL A 142 12.83 23.11 19.44
CA VAL A 142 11.93 22.56 20.45
C VAL A 142 10.77 23.52 20.66
N TRP A 143 9.55 23.04 20.60
CA TRP A 143 8.34 23.79 20.86
C TRP A 143 7.86 23.55 22.27
N GLU A 144 7.52 24.62 22.97
CA GLU A 144 7.05 24.51 24.36
C GLU A 144 5.63 23.93 24.42
N TYR A 145 4.83 24.22 23.39
CA TYR A 145 3.47 23.74 23.17
C TYR A 145 3.03 23.94 21.72
#